data_4b85c8d93a5013b0aa6aedc0aed1075e
#
_entry.id   4b85c8d93a5013b0aa6aedc0aed1075e
#
_cell.length_a   1.000
_cell.length_b   1.000
_cell.length_c   1.000
_cell.angle_alpha   90.00
_cell.angle_beta   90.00
_cell.angle_gamma   90.00
#
_symmetry.space_group_name_H-M   'P 1'
#
loop_
_entity.id
_entity.type
_entity.pdbx_description
1 polymer ?
#
loop_
_entity_poly.entity_id
_entity_poly.type
_entity_poly.pdbx_seq_one_letter_code
_entity_poly.pdbx_strand_id
1 'polypeptide(L)'
;MTIPNNVFLTLFLFHKNNLLIHNNNVAYRKGDEAMFLKNFKNSLLAILLTFIIMPFNVFAYSDYIIAGGNNIGMELNAKGIIIVGQYKVNSSSPGSDSGLKTGDIITSINDITVSNINEMVTEIDKSLNKNSIKIGFIRNNKENTTSLKLSMDENGIYKTGLYVKDSITGVGTLTFIDPETKIFGALGHEILEKSTGKILEIKDGKIFDTTVTGIIPSKNGDPGEKQATFYNNQIMGKISENTNKGVFGIYSNDVSNEKLYKVAKPELGQAQLLTVLNGQEINGYDINIIKLNDKGKTKNILFEITDEELINKTGGIIQGMSGSPIIQNNSIVGAVTHVIVDSPNRGYGIFITNMLEEAEN
;
A
#
# COMPACT_ATOMS: atom_id res chain seq x y z
N MET A 1 20.09 6.20 -5.91
CA MET A 1 21.33 5.47 -5.55
C MET A 1 22.53 6.30 -6.02
N THR A 2 23.13 7.04 -5.14
CA THR A 2 24.27 7.94 -5.45
C THR A 2 25.55 7.12 -5.50
N ILE A 3 26.15 7.06 -6.67
CA ILE A 3 27.48 6.44 -6.88
C ILE A 3 28.51 7.30 -6.16
N PRO A 4 29.35 6.78 -5.27
CA PRO A 4 30.34 7.59 -4.57
C PRO A 4 31.44 8.06 -5.55
N ASN A 5 31.72 9.35 -5.50
CA ASN A 5 32.73 10.06 -6.30
C ASN A 5 34.18 9.54 -6.17
N ASN A 6 34.42 8.49 -5.42
CA ASN A 6 35.77 7.99 -5.13
C ASN A 6 36.35 7.02 -6.17
N VAL A 7 35.53 6.48 -7.08
CA VAL A 7 36.05 5.53 -8.10
C VAL A 7 36.76 6.24 -9.24
N PHE A 8 36.37 7.48 -9.57
CA PHE A 8 37.04 8.26 -10.63
C PHE A 8 38.38 8.81 -10.20
N LEU A 9 38.55 9.10 -8.91
CA LEU A 9 39.83 9.68 -8.39
C LEU A 9 40.92 8.61 -8.27
N THR A 10 40.56 7.37 -8.01
CA THR A 10 41.53 6.26 -7.88
C THR A 10 42.13 5.85 -9.23
N LEU A 11 41.40 5.92 -10.31
CA LEU A 11 41.91 5.67 -11.67
C LEU A 11 42.83 6.76 -12.17
N PHE A 12 42.62 8.03 -11.76
CA PHE A 12 43.48 9.17 -12.13
C PHE A 12 44.79 9.22 -11.34
N LEU A 13 44.77 8.76 -10.08
CA LEU A 13 45.97 8.70 -9.23
C LEU A 13 46.91 7.55 -9.59
N PHE A 14 46.38 6.43 -10.08
CA PHE A 14 47.22 5.32 -10.56
C PHE A 14 48.01 5.66 -11.81
N HIS A 15 47.50 6.55 -12.64
CA HIS A 15 48.19 7.01 -13.85
C HIS A 15 49.31 8.05 -13.53
N LYS A 16 49.15 8.80 -12.45
CA LYS A 16 50.13 9.85 -12.08
C LYS A 16 51.33 9.32 -11.30
N ASN A 17 51.16 8.22 -10.56
CA ASN A 17 52.25 7.64 -9.77
C ASN A 17 53.22 6.75 -10.59
N ASN A 18 52.79 6.26 -11.76
CA ASN A 18 53.69 5.52 -12.66
C ASN A 18 54.52 6.42 -13.57
N LEU A 19 54.31 7.76 -13.53
CA LEU A 19 55.06 8.74 -14.35
C LEU A 19 56.25 9.34 -13.62
N LEU A 20 56.50 9.01 -12.35
CA LEU A 20 57.53 9.65 -11.54
C LEU A 20 58.75 8.76 -11.22
N ILE A 21 58.85 7.56 -11.76
CA ILE A 21 60.04 6.71 -11.57
C ILE A 21 60.50 6.19 -12.91
N HIS A 22 61.23 6.95 -13.66
CA HIS A 22 62.47 6.61 -14.40
C HIS A 22 62.91 7.79 -15.28
N ASN A 23 63.84 8.51 -14.76
CA ASN A 23 64.70 9.31 -15.61
C ASN A 23 65.80 8.38 -16.10
N ASN A 24 65.66 7.89 -17.38
CA ASN A 24 66.75 7.54 -18.30
C ASN A 24 66.18 6.83 -19.52
N ASN A 25 66.23 7.53 -20.65
CA ASN A 25 66.21 6.98 -22.02
C ASN A 25 65.13 5.89 -22.32
N VAL A 26 63.89 6.24 -22.36
CA VAL A 26 62.91 5.46 -23.07
C VAL A 26 62.52 6.16 -24.36
N ALA A 27 63.06 5.67 -25.45
CA ALA A 27 62.57 6.02 -26.78
C ALA A 27 61.10 5.49 -26.87
N TYR A 28 60.15 6.37 -26.71
CA TYR A 28 58.72 6.05 -26.90
C TYR A 28 58.53 5.59 -28.35
N ARG A 29 58.29 4.29 -28.55
CA ARG A 29 57.89 3.77 -29.85
C ARG A 29 56.52 4.33 -30.16
N LYS A 30 56.37 5.01 -31.30
CA LYS A 30 55.06 5.48 -31.84
C LYS A 30 54.00 4.38 -31.93
N GLY A 31 54.40 3.11 -31.79
CA GLY A 31 53.50 1.96 -31.75
C GLY A 31 52.73 1.77 -30.44
N ASP A 32 53.30 2.20 -29.31
CA ASP A 32 52.68 1.92 -27.99
C ASP A 32 51.53 2.89 -27.69
N GLU A 33 51.63 4.14 -28.15
CA GLU A 33 50.52 5.12 -28.07
C GLU A 33 49.33 4.72 -28.96
N ALA A 34 49.58 4.22 -30.15
CA ALA A 34 48.56 3.77 -31.08
C ALA A 34 47.84 2.53 -30.52
N MET A 35 48.56 1.61 -29.87
CA MET A 35 48.00 0.43 -29.23
C MET A 35 47.20 0.79 -27.97
N PHE A 36 47.67 1.72 -27.16
CA PHE A 36 46.93 2.23 -25.98
C PHE A 36 45.65 2.91 -26.40
N LEU A 37 45.68 3.82 -27.39
CA LEU A 37 44.48 4.50 -27.90
C LEU A 37 43.46 3.51 -28.53
N LYS A 38 43.95 2.47 -29.23
CA LYS A 38 43.09 1.43 -29.79
C LYS A 38 42.42 0.61 -28.69
N ASN A 39 43.17 0.20 -27.66
CA ASN A 39 42.63 -0.56 -26.52
C ASN A 39 41.66 0.29 -25.70
N PHE A 40 41.95 1.59 -25.48
CA PHE A 40 41.04 2.52 -24.82
C PHE A 40 39.74 2.71 -25.60
N LYS A 41 39.80 2.91 -26.92
CA LYS A 41 38.59 2.95 -27.77
C LYS A 41 37.79 1.67 -27.72
N ASN A 42 38.43 0.50 -27.75
CA ASN A 42 37.74 -0.78 -27.65
C ASN A 42 37.11 -0.99 -26.27
N SER A 43 37.78 -0.61 -25.21
CA SER A 43 37.20 -0.64 -23.83
C SER A 43 36.02 0.33 -23.67
N LEU A 44 36.13 1.55 -24.22
CA LEU A 44 35.04 2.49 -24.23
C LEU A 44 33.84 1.99 -25.04
N LEU A 45 34.10 1.39 -26.18
CA LEU A 45 33.07 0.77 -27.03
C LEU A 45 32.39 -0.43 -26.32
N ALA A 46 33.17 -1.27 -25.64
CA ALA A 46 32.64 -2.38 -24.85
C ALA A 46 31.78 -1.91 -23.68
N ILE A 47 32.20 -0.84 -22.98
CA ILE A 47 31.40 -0.22 -21.90
C ILE A 47 30.11 0.38 -22.48
N LEU A 48 30.18 1.06 -23.63
CA LEU A 48 28.99 1.60 -24.29
C LEU A 48 28.01 0.49 -24.74
N LEU A 49 28.54 -0.62 -25.27
CA LEU A 49 27.73 -1.78 -25.64
C LEU A 49 27.09 -2.47 -24.44
N THR A 50 27.79 -2.54 -23.29
CA THR A 50 27.20 -3.09 -22.04
C THR A 50 26.05 -2.21 -21.52
N PHE A 51 26.13 -0.89 -21.65
CA PHE A 51 25.02 0.01 -21.33
C PHE A 51 23.80 -0.17 -22.26
N ILE A 52 24.04 -0.48 -23.55
CA ILE A 52 22.95 -0.71 -24.53
C ILE A 52 22.26 -2.08 -24.31
N ILE A 53 22.98 -3.07 -23.77
CA ILE A 53 22.48 -4.44 -23.56
C ILE A 53 21.89 -4.60 -22.13
N MET A 54 22.13 -3.66 -21.20
CA MET A 54 21.43 -3.71 -19.92
C MET A 54 19.93 -3.57 -20.16
N PRO A 55 19.14 -4.60 -19.80
CA PRO A 55 17.70 -4.46 -19.81
C PRO A 55 17.36 -3.34 -18.81
N PHE A 56 16.99 -2.18 -19.32
CA PHE A 56 16.22 -1.25 -18.53
C PHE A 56 14.89 -1.98 -18.32
N ASN A 57 14.61 -2.36 -17.08
CA ASN A 57 13.24 -2.69 -16.72
C ASN A 57 12.46 -1.37 -16.84
N VAL A 58 11.98 -1.07 -18.02
CA VAL A 58 10.93 -0.09 -18.23
C VAL A 58 9.67 -0.80 -17.74
N PHE A 59 9.33 -0.61 -16.47
CA PHE A 59 8.02 -0.95 -15.97
C PHE A 59 7.06 -0.04 -16.74
N ALA A 60 6.36 -0.61 -17.66
CA ALA A 60 5.31 0.05 -18.41
C ALA A 60 4.02 -0.70 -18.10
N TYR A 61 3.17 -0.11 -17.23
CA TYR A 61 1.81 -0.59 -17.07
C TYR A 61 1.09 -0.59 -18.43
N SER A 62 0.06 -1.42 -18.55
CA SER A 62 -0.73 -1.51 -19.78
C SER A 62 -1.36 -0.16 -20.14
N ASP A 63 -1.29 0.22 -21.42
CA ASP A 63 -1.96 1.43 -21.94
C ASP A 63 -3.49 1.36 -21.79
N TYR A 64 -4.02 0.15 -21.66
CA TYR A 64 -5.43 -0.15 -21.51
C TYR A 64 -5.65 -1.06 -20.32
N ILE A 65 -6.51 -0.65 -19.40
CA ILE A 65 -6.86 -1.38 -18.18
C ILE A 65 -8.37 -1.48 -18.03
N ILE A 66 -8.81 -2.39 -17.20
CA ILE A 66 -10.20 -2.53 -16.83
C ILE A 66 -10.49 -1.55 -15.69
N ALA A 67 -11.49 -0.68 -15.86
CA ALA A 67 -11.99 0.13 -14.77
C ALA A 67 -12.87 -0.74 -13.86
N GLY A 68 -12.60 -0.72 -12.56
CA GLY A 68 -13.41 -1.38 -11.56
C GLY A 68 -14.74 -0.64 -11.31
N GLY A 69 -14.96 -0.19 -10.11
CA GLY A 69 -16.22 0.40 -9.63
C GLY A 69 -16.99 -0.55 -8.72
N ASN A 70 -16.64 -1.82 -8.73
CA ASN A 70 -17.21 -2.83 -7.85
C ASN A 70 -16.96 -2.49 -6.38
N ASN A 71 -17.98 -2.64 -5.56
CA ASN A 71 -17.80 -2.63 -4.12
C ASN A 71 -17.12 -3.93 -3.69
N ILE A 72 -16.04 -3.84 -2.92
CA ILE A 72 -15.27 -4.99 -2.45
C ILE A 72 -15.14 -4.98 -0.94
N GLY A 73 -15.18 -6.18 -0.36
CA GLY A 73 -14.69 -6.43 0.98
C GLY A 73 -13.20 -6.71 0.97
N MET A 74 -12.51 -6.25 1.99
CA MET A 74 -11.08 -6.50 2.16
C MET A 74 -10.82 -7.04 3.54
N GLU A 75 -9.90 -8.00 3.64
CA GLU A 75 -9.32 -8.48 4.88
C GLU A 75 -7.80 -8.41 4.73
N LEU A 76 -7.16 -7.64 5.60
CA LEU A 76 -5.71 -7.47 5.63
C LEU A 76 -5.16 -8.09 6.91
N ASN A 77 -4.23 -9.02 6.77
CA ASN A 77 -3.54 -9.65 7.88
C ASN A 77 -2.26 -8.85 8.19
N ALA A 78 -2.13 -8.41 9.41
CA ALA A 78 -0.95 -7.67 9.87
C ALA A 78 0.30 -8.56 9.93
N LYS A 79 1.49 -7.96 9.88
CA LYS A 79 2.79 -8.67 10.04
C LYS A 79 3.02 -9.23 11.45
N GLY A 80 2.05 -9.11 12.34
CA GLY A 80 2.08 -9.60 13.72
C GLY A 80 0.81 -9.20 14.44
N ILE A 81 0.80 -9.37 15.75
CA ILE A 81 -0.39 -9.14 16.57
C ILE A 81 -0.32 -7.76 17.20
N ILE A 82 -1.19 -6.84 16.77
CA ILE A 82 -1.18 -5.43 17.17
C ILE A 82 -1.90 -5.27 18.50
N ILE A 83 -1.27 -4.63 19.49
CA ILE A 83 -1.94 -4.20 20.71
C ILE A 83 -2.75 -2.95 20.40
N VAL A 84 -4.09 -3.06 20.47
CA VAL A 84 -5.03 -1.96 20.20
C VAL A 84 -5.58 -1.30 21.47
N GLY A 85 -5.31 -1.91 22.62
CA GLY A 85 -5.71 -1.37 23.91
C GLY A 85 -5.31 -2.28 25.07
N GLN A 86 -5.63 -1.84 26.28
CA GLN A 86 -5.34 -2.58 27.50
C GLN A 86 -6.54 -2.51 28.46
N TYR A 87 -6.69 -3.51 29.30
CA TYR A 87 -7.73 -3.55 30.32
C TYR A 87 -7.21 -4.13 31.65
N LYS A 88 -7.89 -3.79 32.73
CA LYS A 88 -7.59 -4.35 34.06
C LYS A 88 -8.17 -5.76 34.19
N VAL A 89 -7.39 -6.64 34.79
CA VAL A 89 -7.83 -7.98 35.22
C VAL A 89 -7.91 -7.95 36.73
N ASN A 90 -9.14 -7.90 37.28
CA ASN A 90 -9.39 -7.61 38.68
C ASN A 90 -8.69 -6.28 39.10
N SER A 91 -7.81 -6.30 40.08
CA SER A 91 -7.05 -5.14 40.57
C SER A 91 -5.70 -4.92 39.88
N SER A 92 -5.29 -5.81 38.95
CA SER A 92 -4.00 -5.74 38.25
C SER A 92 -4.13 -5.19 36.84
N SER A 93 -3.03 -4.71 36.27
CA SER A 93 -2.94 -4.19 34.90
C SER A 93 -1.79 -4.88 34.15
N PRO A 94 -1.88 -6.21 33.90
CA PRO A 94 -0.73 -7.01 33.45
C PRO A 94 -0.07 -6.45 32.18
N GLY A 95 -0.85 -5.97 31.21
CA GLY A 95 -0.34 -5.33 30.01
C GLY A 95 0.49 -4.08 30.31
N SER A 96 -0.09 -3.14 31.08
CA SER A 96 0.58 -1.88 31.48
C SER A 96 1.80 -2.14 32.37
N ASP A 97 1.67 -3.05 33.34
CA ASP A 97 2.74 -3.39 34.30
C ASP A 97 3.96 -4.01 33.59
N SER A 98 3.75 -4.67 32.45
CA SER A 98 4.82 -5.21 31.59
C SER A 98 5.51 -4.16 30.71
N GLY A 99 5.00 -2.91 30.69
CA GLY A 99 5.51 -1.81 29.86
C GLY A 99 5.11 -1.89 28.38
N LEU A 100 4.20 -2.80 28.01
CA LEU A 100 3.59 -2.86 26.69
C LEU A 100 2.68 -1.63 26.46
N LYS A 101 2.49 -1.22 25.21
CA LYS A 101 1.71 -0.05 24.81
C LYS A 101 0.84 -0.34 23.60
N THR A 102 -0.23 0.39 23.45
CA THR A 102 -0.99 0.42 22.20
C THR A 102 -0.07 0.78 21.04
N GLY A 103 -0.18 0.02 19.95
CA GLY A 103 0.67 0.12 18.77
C GLY A 103 1.92 -0.76 18.78
N ASP A 104 2.22 -1.48 19.87
CA ASP A 104 3.23 -2.53 19.84
C ASP A 104 2.72 -3.70 18.99
N ILE A 105 3.62 -4.31 18.23
CA ILE A 105 3.33 -5.49 17.40
C ILE A 105 3.99 -6.69 18.05
N ILE A 106 3.21 -7.58 18.63
CA ILE A 106 3.71 -8.83 19.23
C ILE A 106 4.16 -9.77 18.10
N THR A 107 5.38 -10.29 18.22
CA THR A 107 6.01 -11.18 17.22
C THR A 107 6.42 -12.52 17.78
N SER A 108 6.55 -12.65 19.10
CA SER A 108 6.87 -13.94 19.74
C SER A 108 6.34 -14.05 21.16
N ILE A 109 6.08 -15.30 21.57
CA ILE A 109 5.76 -15.68 22.94
C ILE A 109 6.76 -16.75 23.38
N ASN A 110 7.49 -16.52 24.48
CA ASN A 110 8.55 -17.42 24.99
C ASN A 110 9.56 -17.83 23.91
N ASP A 111 9.99 -16.87 23.10
CA ASP A 111 10.90 -17.01 21.96
C ASP A 111 10.36 -17.84 20.77
N ILE A 112 9.08 -18.23 20.81
CA ILE A 112 8.39 -18.87 19.68
C ILE A 112 7.68 -17.78 18.87
N THR A 113 7.98 -17.67 17.58
CA THR A 113 7.36 -16.72 16.66
C THR A 113 5.87 -16.98 16.56
N VAL A 114 5.07 -15.91 16.67
CA VAL A 114 3.61 -15.91 16.48
C VAL A 114 3.22 -14.83 15.47
N SER A 115 2.32 -15.16 14.57
CA SER A 115 1.87 -14.29 13.50
C SER A 115 0.38 -13.95 13.55
N ASN A 116 -0.38 -14.66 14.38
CA ASN A 116 -1.81 -14.48 14.56
C ASN A 116 -2.25 -14.77 15.98
N ILE A 117 -3.47 -14.35 16.33
CA ILE A 117 -4.02 -14.50 17.69
C ILE A 117 -4.14 -15.97 18.11
N ASN A 118 -4.49 -16.89 17.20
CA ASN A 118 -4.62 -18.31 17.54
C ASN A 118 -3.28 -18.93 17.95
N GLU A 119 -2.20 -18.60 17.23
CA GLU A 119 -0.83 -19.00 17.59
C GLU A 119 -0.42 -18.40 18.95
N MET A 120 -0.70 -17.10 19.17
CA MET A 120 -0.43 -16.42 20.44
C MET A 120 -1.14 -17.11 21.60
N VAL A 121 -2.44 -17.39 21.48
CA VAL A 121 -3.24 -18.07 22.52
C VAL A 121 -2.67 -19.46 22.79
N THR A 122 -2.36 -20.23 21.75
CA THR A 122 -1.78 -21.58 21.87
C THR A 122 -0.47 -21.56 22.65
N GLU A 123 0.42 -20.60 22.39
CA GLU A 123 1.71 -20.50 23.10
C GLU A 123 1.55 -19.98 24.55
N ILE A 124 0.55 -19.13 24.81
CA ILE A 124 0.21 -18.72 26.18
C ILE A 124 -0.32 -19.90 26.99
N ASP A 125 -1.23 -20.70 26.42
CA ASP A 125 -1.83 -21.86 27.10
C ASP A 125 -0.79 -22.89 27.53
N LYS A 126 0.23 -23.12 26.71
CA LYS A 126 1.38 -24.00 27.07
C LYS A 126 2.18 -23.47 28.26
N SER A 127 2.01 -22.22 28.63
CA SER A 127 2.83 -21.50 29.61
C SER A 127 2.10 -21.20 30.92
N LEU A 128 0.84 -21.60 31.06
CA LEU A 128 0.00 -21.26 32.22
C LEU A 128 0.61 -21.66 33.57
N ASN A 129 1.39 -22.74 33.63
CA ASN A 129 2.09 -23.19 34.84
C ASN A 129 3.21 -22.24 35.31
N LYS A 130 3.62 -21.28 34.47
CA LYS A 130 4.74 -20.37 34.78
C LYS A 130 4.30 -19.02 35.34
N ASN A 131 3.01 -18.71 35.33
CA ASN A 131 2.40 -17.42 35.72
C ASN A 131 3.00 -16.19 35.01
N SER A 132 3.94 -16.36 34.09
CA SER A 132 4.64 -15.30 33.38
C SER A 132 5.08 -15.79 32.02
N ILE A 133 4.95 -14.92 31.01
CA ILE A 133 5.36 -15.18 29.62
C ILE A 133 6.34 -14.10 29.18
N LYS A 134 7.33 -14.49 28.38
CA LYS A 134 8.20 -13.56 27.67
C LYS A 134 7.52 -13.14 26.37
N ILE A 135 7.37 -11.85 26.15
CA ILE A 135 6.77 -11.28 24.92
C ILE A 135 7.86 -10.57 24.14
N GLY A 136 8.09 -11.01 22.89
CA GLY A 136 8.85 -10.26 21.91
C GLY A 136 7.90 -9.38 21.10
N PHE A 137 8.28 -8.12 20.88
CA PHE A 137 7.44 -7.15 20.17
C PHE A 137 8.28 -6.11 19.44
N ILE A 138 7.69 -5.51 18.40
CA ILE A 138 8.25 -4.38 17.67
C ILE A 138 7.59 -3.08 18.15
N ARG A 139 8.40 -2.07 18.49
CA ARG A 139 8.00 -0.70 18.79
C ARG A 139 8.91 0.28 18.08
N ASN A 140 8.33 1.17 17.26
CA ASN A 140 9.09 2.15 16.46
C ASN A 140 10.20 1.48 15.62
N ASN A 141 9.87 0.39 14.94
CA ASN A 141 10.74 -0.42 14.09
C ASN A 141 11.97 -1.03 14.83
N LYS A 142 11.87 -1.16 16.15
CA LYS A 142 12.90 -1.82 16.97
C LYS A 142 12.31 -3.02 17.68
N GLU A 143 13.02 -4.12 17.62
CA GLU A 143 12.70 -5.32 18.40
C GLU A 143 12.97 -5.09 19.89
N ASN A 144 12.05 -5.54 20.70
CA ASN A 144 12.08 -5.44 22.16
C ASN A 144 11.54 -6.72 22.77
N THR A 145 11.86 -6.94 24.03
CA THR A 145 11.30 -8.05 24.82
C THR A 145 10.88 -7.55 26.20
N THR A 146 9.85 -8.16 26.75
CA THR A 146 9.40 -7.91 28.13
C THR A 146 8.83 -9.18 28.73
N SER A 147 8.68 -9.19 30.06
CA SER A 147 7.99 -10.24 30.78
C SER A 147 6.60 -9.76 31.19
N LEU A 148 5.57 -10.48 30.80
CA LEU A 148 4.19 -10.21 31.19
C LEU A 148 3.74 -11.26 32.21
N LYS A 149 3.34 -10.82 33.42
CA LYS A 149 2.74 -11.67 34.43
C LYS A 149 1.26 -11.84 34.13
N LEU A 150 0.82 -13.07 33.89
CA LEU A 150 -0.56 -13.38 33.66
C LEU A 150 -1.38 -13.17 34.94
N SER A 151 -2.57 -12.62 34.82
CA SER A 151 -3.51 -12.44 35.93
C SER A 151 -4.75 -13.29 35.71
N MET A 152 -5.23 -13.92 36.78
CA MET A 152 -6.41 -14.76 36.75
C MET A 152 -7.66 -13.89 36.91
N ASP A 153 -8.66 -14.08 36.05
CA ASP A 153 -9.96 -13.42 36.19
C ASP A 153 -10.86 -14.14 37.23
N GLU A 154 -12.08 -13.61 37.45
CA GLU A 154 -13.04 -14.15 38.39
C GLU A 154 -13.50 -15.58 38.07
N ASN A 155 -13.36 -16.00 36.80
CA ASN A 155 -13.70 -17.34 36.32
C ASN A 155 -12.51 -18.31 36.36
N GLY A 156 -11.36 -17.91 36.92
CA GLY A 156 -10.17 -18.73 36.98
C GLY A 156 -9.38 -18.81 35.65
N ILE A 157 -9.65 -17.89 34.72
CA ILE A 157 -8.99 -17.87 33.41
C ILE A 157 -7.84 -16.86 33.42
N TYR A 158 -6.65 -17.27 32.99
CA TYR A 158 -5.50 -16.39 32.85
C TYR A 158 -5.69 -15.43 31.69
N LYS A 159 -5.42 -14.15 31.94
CA LYS A 159 -5.57 -13.03 31.00
C LYS A 159 -4.28 -12.23 30.91
N THR A 160 -4.01 -11.70 29.71
CA THR A 160 -2.89 -10.78 29.46
C THR A 160 -3.20 -9.34 29.76
N GLY A 161 -4.47 -8.95 29.87
CA GLY A 161 -4.91 -7.56 29.99
C GLY A 161 -4.71 -6.75 28.71
N LEU A 162 -4.59 -7.41 27.54
CA LEU A 162 -4.37 -6.80 26.23
C LEU A 162 -5.58 -7.01 25.30
N TYR A 163 -6.03 -5.95 24.65
CA TYR A 163 -6.83 -6.04 23.45
C TYR A 163 -5.91 -6.10 22.25
N VAL A 164 -6.06 -7.13 21.42
CA VAL A 164 -5.18 -7.38 20.27
C VAL A 164 -5.98 -7.60 19.00
N LYS A 165 -5.35 -7.28 17.87
CA LYS A 165 -5.83 -7.58 16.52
C LYS A 165 -4.68 -8.11 15.65
N ASP A 166 -4.99 -9.03 14.77
CA ASP A 166 -4.05 -9.56 13.76
C ASP A 166 -4.56 -9.32 12.34
N SER A 167 -5.79 -8.84 12.19
CA SER A 167 -6.39 -8.51 10.91
C SER A 167 -7.33 -7.30 11.00
N ILE A 168 -7.55 -6.66 9.86
CA ILE A 168 -8.52 -5.57 9.67
C ILE A 168 -9.40 -5.93 8.49
N THR A 169 -10.71 -5.76 8.66
CA THR A 169 -11.69 -5.87 7.57
C THR A 169 -12.30 -4.52 7.27
N GLY A 170 -12.62 -4.28 6.00
CA GLY A 170 -13.24 -3.04 5.56
C GLY A 170 -13.93 -3.18 4.21
N VAL A 171 -14.62 -2.09 3.83
CA VAL A 171 -15.28 -1.93 2.53
C VAL A 171 -14.52 -0.88 1.73
N GLY A 172 -14.43 -1.10 0.42
CA GLY A 172 -13.88 -0.14 -0.51
C GLY A 172 -14.37 -0.38 -1.93
N THR A 173 -13.77 0.31 -2.88
CA THR A 173 -14.06 0.12 -4.30
C THR A 173 -12.79 -0.35 -5.03
N LEU A 174 -12.95 -1.36 -5.88
CA LEU A 174 -11.93 -1.79 -6.83
C LEU A 174 -11.70 -0.67 -7.86
N THR A 175 -10.46 -0.25 -8.04
CA THR A 175 -10.15 0.87 -8.95
C THR A 175 -9.88 0.38 -10.36
N PHE A 176 -8.95 -0.56 -10.49
CA PHE A 176 -8.56 -1.10 -11.78
C PHE A 176 -8.07 -2.55 -11.67
N ILE A 177 -8.08 -3.21 -12.82
CA ILE A 177 -7.37 -4.49 -13.03
C ILE A 177 -6.59 -4.34 -14.32
N ASP A 178 -5.30 -4.65 -14.27
CA ASP A 178 -4.49 -4.81 -15.48
C ASP A 178 -4.79 -6.19 -16.10
N PRO A 179 -5.25 -6.25 -17.34
CA PRO A 179 -5.67 -7.50 -17.96
C PRO A 179 -4.51 -8.46 -18.25
N GLU A 180 -3.29 -7.95 -18.41
CA GLU A 180 -2.12 -8.74 -18.75
C GLU A 180 -1.46 -9.35 -17.51
N THR A 181 -1.24 -8.54 -16.48
CA THR A 181 -0.56 -8.94 -15.23
C THR A 181 -1.51 -9.46 -14.17
N LYS A 182 -2.81 -9.19 -14.30
CA LYS A 182 -3.83 -9.40 -13.27
C LYS A 182 -3.60 -8.57 -12.00
N ILE A 183 -2.69 -7.61 -12.01
CA ILE A 183 -2.52 -6.68 -10.90
C ILE A 183 -3.79 -5.84 -10.77
N PHE A 184 -4.30 -5.74 -9.56
CA PHE A 184 -5.38 -4.81 -9.25
C PHE A 184 -4.94 -3.72 -8.29
N GLY A 185 -5.60 -2.57 -8.38
CA GLY A 185 -5.52 -1.50 -7.39
C GLY A 185 -6.89 -1.14 -6.84
N ALA A 186 -6.94 -0.75 -5.57
CA ALA A 186 -8.16 -0.35 -4.86
C ALA A 186 -7.89 0.83 -3.92
N LEU A 187 -8.94 1.54 -3.49
CA LEU A 187 -8.98 2.63 -2.51
C LEU A 187 -8.29 3.94 -2.92
N GLY A 188 -7.13 3.90 -3.58
CA GLY A 188 -6.33 5.09 -3.89
C GLY A 188 -5.67 5.77 -2.67
N HIS A 189 -5.71 5.15 -1.51
CA HIS A 189 -5.05 5.56 -0.26
C HIS A 189 -4.76 4.34 0.63
N GLU A 190 -3.95 4.57 1.66
CA GLU A 190 -3.61 3.56 2.65
C GLU A 190 -4.75 3.17 3.57
N ILE A 191 -4.67 1.95 4.12
CA ILE A 191 -5.44 1.55 5.30
C ILE A 191 -4.58 1.79 6.53
N LEU A 192 -5.14 2.57 7.47
CA LEU A 192 -4.50 2.91 8.72
C LEU A 192 -5.00 2.01 9.85
N GLU A 193 -4.12 1.65 10.76
CA GLU A 193 -4.52 1.09 12.05
C GLU A 193 -5.09 2.23 12.92
N LYS A 194 -6.37 2.11 13.31
CA LYS A 194 -7.14 3.18 13.98
C LYS A 194 -6.54 3.67 15.30
N SER A 195 -5.99 2.75 16.10
CA SER A 195 -5.48 3.08 17.43
C SER A 195 -4.15 3.84 17.40
N THR A 196 -3.39 3.70 16.32
CA THR A 196 -2.08 4.32 16.16
C THR A 196 -2.02 5.42 15.11
N GLY A 197 -2.98 5.44 14.18
CA GLY A 197 -2.97 6.33 13.01
C GLY A 197 -1.83 6.04 12.02
N LYS A 198 -1.16 4.89 12.11
CA LYS A 198 -0.07 4.49 11.21
C LYS A 198 -0.59 3.59 10.11
N ILE A 199 0.13 3.58 8.97
CA ILE A 199 -0.13 2.63 7.88
C ILE A 199 -0.02 1.21 8.44
N LEU A 200 -1.03 0.39 8.16
CA LEU A 200 -1.02 -1.02 8.55
C LEU A 200 0.04 -1.77 7.74
N GLU A 201 1.08 -2.25 8.40
CA GLU A 201 2.03 -3.17 7.79
C GLU A 201 1.39 -4.55 7.66
N ILE A 202 1.18 -4.99 6.43
CA ILE A 202 0.50 -6.25 6.14
C ILE A 202 1.49 -7.36 5.79
N LYS A 203 1.13 -8.58 6.15
CA LYS A 203 1.75 -9.82 5.68
C LYS A 203 1.13 -10.24 4.35
N ASP A 204 -0.18 -10.24 4.29
CA ASP A 204 -1.02 -10.60 3.15
C ASP A 204 -2.45 -10.10 3.38
N GLY A 205 -3.33 -10.36 2.42
CA GLY A 205 -4.74 -10.08 2.54
C GLY A 205 -5.53 -10.67 1.39
N LYS A 206 -6.83 -10.42 1.37
CA LYS A 206 -7.74 -10.84 0.30
C LYS A 206 -8.81 -9.80 0.04
N ILE A 207 -9.26 -9.74 -1.20
CA ILE A 207 -10.49 -9.07 -1.59
C ILE A 207 -11.57 -10.11 -1.88
N PHE A 208 -12.80 -9.80 -1.56
CA PHE A 208 -13.94 -10.69 -1.76
C PHE A 208 -15.18 -9.89 -2.16
N ASP A 209 -16.12 -10.61 -2.74
CA ASP A 209 -17.34 -10.04 -3.25
C ASP A 209 -18.24 -9.51 -2.13
N THR A 210 -19.00 -8.46 -2.44
CA THR A 210 -19.94 -7.84 -1.52
C THR A 210 -21.18 -7.36 -2.24
N THR A 211 -22.27 -7.23 -1.49
CA THR A 211 -23.49 -6.57 -1.95
C THR A 211 -23.79 -5.37 -1.08
N VAL A 212 -23.92 -4.18 -1.67
CA VAL A 212 -24.34 -2.97 -0.96
C VAL A 212 -25.81 -3.10 -0.59
N THR A 213 -26.11 -3.05 0.71
CA THR A 213 -27.45 -3.25 1.28
C THR A 213 -28.09 -1.97 1.80
N GLY A 214 -27.30 -0.90 1.94
CA GLY A 214 -27.79 0.38 2.42
C GLY A 214 -26.73 1.47 2.34
N ILE A 215 -27.19 2.70 2.54
CA ILE A 215 -26.36 3.90 2.56
C ILE A 215 -26.72 4.73 3.80
N ILE A 216 -25.73 5.11 4.56
CA ILE A 216 -25.83 6.19 5.56
C ILE A 216 -25.36 7.45 4.85
N PRO A 217 -26.23 8.45 4.63
CA PRO A 217 -25.84 9.66 3.92
C PRO A 217 -24.83 10.50 4.66
N SER A 218 -23.93 11.15 3.92
CA SER A 218 -22.97 12.13 4.42
C SER A 218 -23.66 13.44 4.81
N LYS A 219 -23.14 14.12 5.82
CA LYS A 219 -23.52 15.48 6.26
C LYS A 219 -22.26 16.26 6.58
N ASN A 220 -22.38 17.59 6.62
CA ASN A 220 -21.25 18.42 7.06
C ASN A 220 -20.75 17.98 8.44
N GLY A 221 -19.47 17.66 8.53
CA GLY A 221 -18.83 17.20 9.75
C GLY A 221 -19.01 15.70 10.06
N ASP A 222 -19.83 14.98 9.29
CA ASP A 222 -20.13 13.55 9.51
C ASP A 222 -20.13 12.80 8.17
N PRO A 223 -19.05 12.09 7.84
CA PRO A 223 -18.97 11.32 6.60
C PRO A 223 -19.90 10.11 6.67
N GLY A 224 -20.76 9.96 5.65
CA GLY A 224 -21.61 8.77 5.50
C GLY A 224 -20.81 7.52 5.13
N GLU A 225 -21.52 6.38 5.02
CA GLU A 225 -20.89 5.11 4.68
C GLU A 225 -21.82 4.19 3.86
N LYS A 226 -21.23 3.30 3.06
CA LYS A 226 -21.92 2.17 2.45
C LYS A 226 -22.04 1.04 3.47
N GLN A 227 -23.23 0.49 3.62
CA GLN A 227 -23.48 -0.76 4.33
C GLN A 227 -23.44 -1.91 3.33
N ALA A 228 -22.71 -2.97 3.64
CA ALA A 228 -22.56 -4.09 2.73
C ALA A 228 -22.58 -5.45 3.45
N THR A 229 -23.12 -6.44 2.77
CA THR A 229 -22.97 -7.86 3.15
C THR A 229 -21.73 -8.43 2.49
N PHE A 230 -20.92 -9.15 3.26
CA PHE A 230 -19.65 -9.74 2.84
C PHE A 230 -19.81 -11.22 2.49
N TYR A 231 -19.23 -11.64 1.37
CA TYR A 231 -19.18 -13.04 0.95
C TYR A 231 -17.75 -13.57 1.08
N ASN A 232 -17.29 -13.79 2.31
CA ASN A 232 -15.90 -14.14 2.66
C ASN A 232 -15.36 -15.40 1.97
N ASN A 233 -16.24 -16.26 1.44
CA ASN A 233 -15.91 -17.45 0.66
C ASN A 233 -15.78 -17.18 -0.85
N GLN A 234 -16.16 -15.99 -1.33
CA GLN A 234 -16.04 -15.60 -2.74
C GLN A 234 -14.82 -14.67 -2.91
N ILE A 235 -13.64 -15.27 -2.83
CA ILE A 235 -12.38 -14.54 -2.94
C ILE A 235 -12.17 -14.14 -4.39
N MET A 236 -11.98 -12.83 -4.62
CA MET A 236 -11.73 -12.23 -5.93
C MET A 236 -10.25 -11.99 -6.21
N GLY A 237 -9.41 -11.93 -5.17
CA GLY A 237 -7.98 -11.68 -5.32
C GLY A 237 -7.23 -11.69 -3.99
N LYS A 238 -5.90 -11.70 -4.10
CA LYS A 238 -4.98 -11.64 -2.95
C LYS A 238 -4.34 -10.27 -2.88
N ILE A 239 -4.31 -9.67 -1.69
CA ILE A 239 -3.62 -8.41 -1.42
C ILE A 239 -2.17 -8.72 -1.04
N SER A 240 -1.24 -8.01 -1.64
CA SER A 240 0.21 -8.05 -1.32
C SER A 240 0.70 -6.77 -0.66
N GLU A 241 0.06 -5.62 -0.94
CA GLU A 241 0.58 -4.31 -0.54
C GLU A 241 -0.50 -3.35 -0.05
N ASN A 242 -0.14 -2.55 0.95
CA ASN A 242 -0.91 -1.43 1.47
C ASN A 242 0.02 -0.21 1.53
N THR A 243 -0.14 0.71 0.60
CA THR A 243 0.70 1.89 0.44
C THR A 243 -0.11 3.18 0.51
N ASN A 244 0.55 4.33 0.54
CA ASN A 244 -0.13 5.62 0.54
C ASN A 244 -0.87 5.97 -0.77
N LYS A 245 -0.75 5.13 -1.81
CA LYS A 245 -1.43 5.28 -3.10
C LYS A 245 -2.53 4.25 -3.32
N GLY A 246 -2.68 3.29 -2.41
CA GLY A 246 -3.74 2.29 -2.49
C GLY A 246 -3.37 0.94 -1.90
N VAL A 247 -4.29 0.01 -2.10
CA VAL A 247 -4.12 -1.41 -1.80
C VAL A 247 -3.98 -2.15 -3.12
N PHE A 248 -2.94 -2.99 -3.23
CA PHE A 248 -2.59 -3.69 -4.47
C PHE A 248 -2.45 -5.19 -4.26
N GLY A 249 -2.58 -5.93 -5.36
CA GLY A 249 -2.43 -7.38 -5.33
C GLY A 249 -2.78 -8.04 -6.66
N ILE A 250 -3.05 -9.35 -6.64
CA ILE A 250 -3.35 -10.13 -7.84
C ILE A 250 -4.81 -10.56 -7.84
N TYR A 251 -5.50 -10.21 -8.91
CA TYR A 251 -6.90 -10.58 -9.16
C TYR A 251 -6.98 -12.04 -9.66
N SER A 252 -7.96 -12.79 -9.17
CA SER A 252 -8.02 -14.24 -9.39
C SER A 252 -8.99 -14.67 -10.48
N ASN A 253 -10.01 -13.85 -10.78
CA ASN A 253 -11.06 -14.21 -11.71
C ASN A 253 -10.68 -13.94 -13.17
N ASP A 254 -11.40 -14.54 -14.11
CA ASP A 254 -11.28 -14.23 -15.53
C ASP A 254 -11.83 -12.82 -15.82
N VAL A 255 -11.13 -12.08 -16.68
CA VAL A 255 -11.46 -10.71 -17.08
C VAL A 255 -11.41 -10.52 -18.60
N SER A 256 -11.39 -11.61 -19.36
CA SER A 256 -11.20 -11.59 -20.82
C SER A 256 -12.31 -10.84 -21.58
N ASN A 257 -13.48 -10.72 -20.99
CA ASN A 257 -14.66 -10.09 -21.61
C ASN A 257 -14.95 -8.68 -21.04
N GLU A 258 -14.07 -8.14 -20.18
CA GLU A 258 -14.28 -6.86 -19.55
C GLU A 258 -13.94 -5.69 -20.49
N LYS A 259 -14.63 -4.58 -20.32
CA LYS A 259 -14.38 -3.37 -21.11
C LYS A 259 -13.02 -2.75 -20.73
N LEU A 260 -12.20 -2.49 -21.73
CA LEU A 260 -10.92 -1.80 -21.57
C LEU A 260 -11.09 -0.28 -21.70
N TYR A 261 -10.41 0.43 -20.83
CA TYR A 261 -10.29 1.89 -20.84
C TYR A 261 -8.85 2.30 -21.06
N LYS A 262 -8.62 3.29 -21.91
CA LYS A 262 -7.29 3.87 -22.10
C LYS A 262 -6.86 4.59 -20.83
N VAL A 263 -5.61 4.43 -20.43
CA VAL A 263 -4.98 5.21 -19.36
C VAL A 263 -4.68 6.61 -19.87
N ALA A 264 -5.15 7.65 -19.19
CA ALA A 264 -4.91 9.02 -19.58
C ALA A 264 -4.71 9.95 -18.36
N LYS A 265 -4.17 11.13 -18.59
CA LYS A 265 -4.14 12.21 -17.59
C LYS A 265 -5.49 12.91 -17.54
N PRO A 266 -5.95 13.33 -16.36
CA PRO A 266 -7.19 14.11 -16.24
C PRO A 266 -7.01 15.53 -16.77
N GLU A 267 -8.12 16.11 -17.21
CA GLU A 267 -8.28 17.51 -17.56
C GLU A 267 -9.35 18.17 -16.69
N LEU A 268 -9.37 19.49 -16.60
CA LEU A 268 -10.45 20.22 -15.92
C LEU A 268 -11.76 20.04 -16.69
N GLY A 269 -12.87 19.92 -15.97
CA GLY A 269 -14.21 19.81 -16.57
C GLY A 269 -14.92 18.50 -16.21
N GLN A 270 -15.91 18.14 -17.02
CA GLN A 270 -16.80 17.02 -16.76
C GLN A 270 -16.08 15.68 -16.82
N ALA A 271 -16.45 14.80 -15.90
CA ALA A 271 -16.01 13.42 -15.81
C ALA A 271 -17.10 12.60 -15.09
N GLN A 272 -16.92 11.30 -14.97
CA GLN A 272 -17.81 10.41 -14.23
C GLN A 272 -17.02 9.59 -13.23
N LEU A 273 -17.58 9.35 -12.06
CA LEU A 273 -17.09 8.33 -11.14
C LEU A 273 -17.95 7.05 -11.26
N LEU A 274 -17.29 5.89 -11.26
CA LEU A 274 -17.97 4.59 -11.29
C LEU A 274 -18.08 4.04 -9.88
N THR A 275 -19.30 3.72 -9.43
CA THR A 275 -19.48 3.16 -8.09
C THR A 275 -20.80 2.38 -7.98
N VAL A 276 -20.91 1.53 -6.96
CA VAL A 276 -22.15 0.81 -6.61
C VAL A 276 -22.84 1.55 -5.47
N LEU A 277 -24.13 1.86 -5.61
CA LEU A 277 -24.96 2.43 -4.54
C LEU A 277 -25.99 1.43 -3.99
N ASN A 278 -26.30 0.39 -4.73
CA ASN A 278 -27.24 -0.64 -4.32
C ASN A 278 -26.92 -1.96 -5.04
N GLY A 279 -27.00 -3.06 -4.31
CA GLY A 279 -26.68 -4.38 -4.90
C GLY A 279 -25.23 -4.50 -5.32
N GLN A 280 -25.01 -4.83 -6.59
CA GLN A 280 -23.70 -4.99 -7.22
C GLN A 280 -23.57 -4.21 -8.53
N GLU A 281 -24.61 -3.46 -8.91
CA GLU A 281 -24.65 -2.73 -10.17
C GLU A 281 -23.77 -1.49 -10.12
N ILE A 282 -22.79 -1.43 -11.04
CA ILE A 282 -21.89 -0.30 -11.20
C ILE A 282 -22.58 0.74 -12.07
N ASN A 283 -22.70 1.96 -11.57
CA ASN A 283 -23.24 3.10 -12.31
C ASN A 283 -22.21 4.24 -12.38
N GLY A 284 -22.31 5.04 -13.45
CA GLY A 284 -21.51 6.25 -13.64
C GLY A 284 -22.28 7.46 -13.15
N TYR A 285 -21.66 8.28 -12.30
CA TYR A 285 -22.24 9.50 -11.74
C TYR A 285 -21.39 10.70 -12.13
N ASP A 286 -22.05 11.79 -12.56
CA ASP A 286 -21.38 12.97 -13.08
C ASP A 286 -20.67 13.77 -11.98
N ILE A 287 -19.44 14.15 -12.29
CA ILE A 287 -18.59 15.00 -11.47
C ILE A 287 -17.93 16.09 -12.33
N ASN A 288 -17.46 17.13 -11.69
CA ASN A 288 -16.65 18.16 -12.32
C ASN A 288 -15.27 18.24 -11.69
N ILE A 289 -14.21 18.02 -12.46
CA ILE A 289 -12.82 18.17 -12.02
C ILE A 289 -12.49 19.66 -11.99
N ILE A 290 -12.27 20.21 -10.80
CA ILE A 290 -12.11 21.65 -10.57
C ILE A 290 -10.68 22.11 -10.35
N LYS A 291 -9.78 21.18 -9.97
CA LYS A 291 -8.35 21.49 -9.78
C LYS A 291 -7.50 20.25 -9.94
N LEU A 292 -6.33 20.42 -10.55
CA LEU A 292 -5.30 19.41 -10.72
C LEU A 292 -4.00 19.86 -10.05
N ASN A 293 -3.23 18.91 -9.47
CA ASN A 293 -1.95 19.15 -8.85
C ASN A 293 -0.92 18.10 -9.32
N ASP A 294 -0.21 18.40 -10.39
CA ASP A 294 0.78 17.51 -11.01
C ASP A 294 2.00 17.22 -10.11
N LYS A 295 2.26 18.07 -9.11
CA LYS A 295 3.38 17.89 -8.17
C LYS A 295 3.02 17.03 -6.96
N GLY A 296 1.75 16.79 -6.72
CA GLY A 296 1.28 15.94 -5.62
C GLY A 296 1.54 14.47 -5.89
N LYS A 297 1.86 13.70 -4.87
CA LYS A 297 1.97 12.23 -4.97
C LYS A 297 0.61 11.55 -4.80
N THR A 298 -0.26 12.15 -4.00
CA THR A 298 -1.63 11.73 -3.70
C THR A 298 -2.51 12.98 -3.70
N LYS A 299 -3.84 12.84 -3.73
CA LYS A 299 -4.78 13.97 -3.74
C LYS A 299 -4.52 14.97 -4.88
N ASN A 300 -4.26 14.42 -6.07
CA ASN A 300 -3.89 15.19 -7.27
C ASN A 300 -5.08 15.84 -7.95
N ILE A 301 -6.26 15.27 -7.78
CA ILE A 301 -7.53 15.69 -8.36
C ILE A 301 -8.39 16.28 -7.25
N LEU A 302 -8.91 17.50 -7.44
CA LEU A 302 -10.01 18.03 -6.64
C LEU A 302 -11.24 18.07 -7.55
N PHE A 303 -12.33 17.47 -7.11
CA PHE A 303 -13.57 17.42 -7.89
C PHE A 303 -14.79 17.71 -7.01
N GLU A 304 -15.90 18.04 -7.64
CA GLU A 304 -17.21 18.13 -7.01
C GLU A 304 -18.24 17.25 -7.75
N ILE A 305 -19.18 16.69 -7.00
CA ILE A 305 -20.30 15.93 -7.53
C ILE A 305 -21.29 16.91 -8.15
N THR A 306 -21.70 16.65 -9.39
CA THR A 306 -22.74 17.41 -10.11
C THR A 306 -23.99 16.55 -10.35
N ASP A 307 -23.90 15.25 -10.10
CA ASP A 307 -24.99 14.30 -10.24
C ASP A 307 -26.01 14.44 -9.11
N GLU A 308 -27.25 14.76 -9.46
CA GLU A 308 -28.33 14.97 -8.50
C GLU A 308 -28.75 13.64 -7.80
N GLU A 309 -28.75 12.53 -8.53
CA GLU A 309 -29.12 11.23 -7.96
C GLU A 309 -28.12 10.81 -6.88
N LEU A 310 -26.82 10.97 -7.17
CA LEU A 310 -25.76 10.66 -6.20
C LEU A 310 -25.89 11.55 -4.96
N ILE A 311 -26.06 12.87 -5.14
CA ILE A 311 -26.22 13.80 -4.01
C ILE A 311 -27.45 13.45 -3.18
N ASN A 312 -28.59 13.18 -3.81
CA ASN A 312 -29.82 12.87 -3.09
C ASN A 312 -29.75 11.56 -2.31
N LYS A 313 -29.05 10.55 -2.84
CA LYS A 313 -28.91 9.25 -2.18
C LYS A 313 -27.85 9.22 -1.08
N THR A 314 -26.76 9.95 -1.27
CA THR A 314 -25.55 9.82 -0.41
C THR A 314 -25.21 11.08 0.36
N GLY A 315 -25.82 12.24 0.04
CA GLY A 315 -25.46 13.53 0.62
C GLY A 315 -24.08 14.03 0.20
N GLY A 316 -23.36 13.29 -0.65
CA GLY A 316 -21.99 13.56 -1.08
C GLY A 316 -21.13 12.30 -1.16
N ILE A 317 -19.83 12.45 -1.02
CA ILE A 317 -18.88 11.33 -0.99
C ILE A 317 -18.98 10.65 0.38
N ILE A 318 -19.11 9.32 0.37
CA ILE A 318 -19.24 8.48 1.57
C ILE A 318 -18.13 7.44 1.65
N GLN A 319 -17.88 6.92 2.85
CA GLN A 319 -16.97 5.80 3.07
C GLN A 319 -17.42 4.59 2.23
N GLY A 320 -16.46 3.89 1.63
CA GLY A 320 -16.68 2.84 0.65
C GLY A 320 -16.64 3.31 -0.81
N MET A 321 -16.70 4.63 -1.10
CA MET A 321 -16.44 5.18 -2.43
C MET A 321 -14.95 5.35 -2.74
N SER A 322 -14.07 5.28 -1.76
CA SER A 322 -12.62 5.30 -1.99
C SER A 322 -12.23 4.18 -2.95
N GLY A 323 -11.48 4.52 -4.01
CA GLY A 323 -11.14 3.65 -5.12
C GLY A 323 -12.09 3.73 -6.32
N SER A 324 -13.24 4.41 -6.24
CA SER A 324 -14.14 4.58 -7.39
C SER A 324 -13.38 5.19 -8.57
N PRO A 325 -13.31 4.51 -9.75
CA PRO A 325 -12.59 5.03 -10.92
C PRO A 325 -13.21 6.33 -11.41
N ILE A 326 -12.36 7.25 -11.84
CA ILE A 326 -12.77 8.49 -12.52
C ILE A 326 -12.53 8.29 -14.02
N ILE A 327 -13.61 8.40 -14.78
CA ILE A 327 -13.63 8.25 -16.23
C ILE A 327 -13.85 9.60 -16.89
N GLN A 328 -13.01 9.96 -17.84
CA GLN A 328 -13.12 11.18 -18.64
C GLN A 328 -12.78 10.86 -20.08
N ASN A 329 -13.62 11.31 -21.03
CA ASN A 329 -13.41 11.07 -22.47
C ASN A 329 -13.15 9.59 -22.82
N ASN A 330 -13.93 8.68 -22.23
CA ASN A 330 -13.77 7.21 -22.36
C ASN A 330 -12.39 6.66 -21.95
N SER A 331 -11.68 7.39 -21.09
CA SER A 331 -10.38 6.98 -20.51
C SER A 331 -10.48 6.96 -18.99
N ILE A 332 -9.74 6.09 -18.35
CA ILE A 332 -9.56 6.11 -16.90
C ILE A 332 -8.45 7.11 -16.56
N VAL A 333 -8.76 8.08 -15.70
CA VAL A 333 -7.86 9.20 -15.39
C VAL A 333 -7.46 9.26 -13.93
N GLY A 334 -8.20 8.61 -13.04
CA GLY A 334 -7.93 8.64 -11.61
C GLY A 334 -8.87 7.77 -10.80
N ALA A 335 -8.77 7.91 -9.49
CA ALA A 335 -9.65 7.27 -8.51
C ALA A 335 -9.99 8.22 -7.37
N VAL A 336 -11.20 8.08 -6.82
CA VAL A 336 -11.64 8.79 -5.61
C VAL A 336 -10.81 8.32 -4.42
N THR A 337 -10.35 9.25 -3.58
CA THR A 337 -9.60 8.91 -2.38
C THR A 337 -10.27 9.37 -1.08
N HIS A 338 -10.52 10.66 -0.94
CA HIS A 338 -10.98 11.24 0.32
C HIS A 338 -12.13 12.21 0.10
N VAL A 339 -13.08 12.24 1.02
CA VAL A 339 -14.10 13.28 1.13
C VAL A 339 -13.53 14.52 1.84
N ILE A 340 -14.05 15.70 1.49
CA ILE A 340 -13.86 16.93 2.27
C ILE A 340 -15.01 17.00 3.28
N VAL A 341 -14.72 16.71 4.54
CA VAL A 341 -15.74 16.48 5.57
C VAL A 341 -16.68 17.69 5.76
N ASP A 342 -16.15 18.92 5.65
CA ASP A 342 -16.95 20.15 5.73
C ASP A 342 -17.65 20.54 4.41
N SER A 343 -17.45 19.75 3.35
CA SER A 343 -18.07 19.96 2.03
C SER A 343 -18.20 18.61 1.32
N PRO A 344 -19.11 17.73 1.76
CA PRO A 344 -19.16 16.34 1.33
C PRO A 344 -19.47 16.13 -0.16
N ASN A 345 -19.99 17.13 -0.85
CA ASN A 345 -20.12 17.14 -2.31
C ASN A 345 -18.78 17.31 -3.04
N ARG A 346 -17.68 17.55 -2.31
CA ARG A 346 -16.31 17.67 -2.85
C ARG A 346 -15.40 16.60 -2.31
N GLY A 347 -14.45 16.19 -3.14
CA GLY A 347 -13.47 15.19 -2.76
C GLY A 347 -12.17 15.31 -3.52
N TYR A 348 -11.21 14.56 -2.99
CA TYR A 348 -9.92 14.35 -3.63
C TYR A 348 -9.88 13.03 -4.37
N GLY A 349 -9.12 13.01 -5.47
CA GLY A 349 -8.74 11.81 -6.17
C GLY A 349 -7.22 11.75 -6.38
N ILE A 350 -6.75 10.59 -6.79
CA ILE A 350 -5.37 10.32 -7.20
C ILE A 350 -5.33 10.06 -8.71
N PHE A 351 -4.27 10.48 -9.40
CA PHE A 351 -4.04 10.11 -10.79
C PHE A 351 -3.90 8.59 -10.93
N ILE A 352 -4.53 8.03 -11.95
CA ILE A 352 -4.44 6.59 -12.19
C ILE A 352 -2.99 6.16 -12.46
N THR A 353 -2.19 6.98 -13.13
CA THR A 353 -0.77 6.73 -13.38
C THR A 353 0.03 6.57 -12.10
N ASN A 354 -0.28 7.34 -11.04
CA ASN A 354 0.40 7.22 -9.76
C ASN A 354 0.08 5.91 -9.05
N MET A 355 -1.14 5.38 -9.22
CA MET A 355 -1.51 4.06 -8.68
C MET A 355 -0.84 2.94 -9.47
N LEU A 356 -0.82 3.04 -10.82
CA LEU A 356 -0.19 2.06 -11.69
C LEU A 356 1.32 1.98 -11.47
N GLU A 357 2.01 3.12 -11.39
CA GLU A 357 3.44 3.18 -11.05
C GLU A 357 3.76 2.57 -9.68
N GLU A 358 2.86 2.69 -8.70
CA GLU A 358 3.04 2.07 -7.38
C GLU A 358 2.84 0.57 -7.43
N ALA A 359 1.87 0.10 -8.19
CA ALA A 359 1.51 -1.31 -8.31
C ALA A 359 2.60 -2.17 -8.96
N GLU A 360 3.54 -1.54 -9.69
CA GLU A 360 4.64 -2.21 -10.39
C GLU A 360 5.97 -2.20 -9.59
N ASN A 361 6.03 -1.48 -8.46
CA ASN A 361 7.22 -1.40 -7.62
C ASN A 361 7.30 -2.54 -6.62
#